data_571b14d8570810a56c294b14f4159bac
#
_entry.id   571b14d8570810a56c294b14f4159bac
#
_cell.length_a   1.000
_cell.length_b   1.000
_cell.length_c   1.000
_cell.angle_alpha   90.00
_cell.angle_beta   90.00
_cell.angle_gamma   90.00
#
_symmetry.space_group_name_H-M   'P 1'
#
loop_
_entity.id
_entity.type
_entity.pdbx_description
1 polymer ?
#
loop_
_entity_poly.entity_id
_entity_poly.type
_entity_poly.pdbx_seq_one_letter_code
_entity_poly.pdbx_strand_id
1 'polypeptide(L)'
;MRENGFRVITNNVRPIVKPDDLKGIKLQTPSGVWRVKMFRACGANPTPLAYGEVFAALQAGVMDGQENPFPQIWGGKFHEVRKYLSLSDHVCTPSDSIVSEKFWKSLPPDVQQVLAKISGEVGDFARQEGARMDKDAFVAASKPVYEEFAKEVKGGKELVDRILSLR
;
A
#
# COMPACT_ATOMS: atom_id res chain seq x y z
N MET A 1 12.94 -13.68 -1.36
CA MET A 1 11.83 -12.80 -1.77
C MET A 1 11.25 -12.17 -0.51
N ARG A 2 11.21 -10.85 -0.42
CA ARG A 2 10.55 -10.12 0.67
C ARG A 2 9.14 -9.76 0.21
N GLU A 3 8.16 -9.93 1.07
CA GLU A 3 6.82 -9.43 0.81
C GLU A 3 6.72 -8.01 1.36
N ASN A 4 6.45 -7.04 0.48
CA ASN A 4 6.16 -5.67 0.86
C ASN A 4 4.65 -5.48 1.12
N GLY A 5 3.87 -6.53 0.85
CA GLY A 5 2.43 -6.59 1.06
C GLY A 5 1.59 -6.04 -0.10
N PHE A 6 0.29 -6.19 0.07
CA PHE A 6 -0.69 -5.61 -0.83
C PHE A 6 -0.79 -4.09 -0.63
N ARG A 7 -1.01 -3.39 -1.72
CA ARG A 7 -1.16 -1.93 -1.71
C ARG A 7 -2.61 -1.56 -1.52
N VAL A 8 -2.82 -0.55 -0.70
CA VAL A 8 -4.12 0.01 -0.36
C VAL A 8 -4.13 1.50 -0.68
N ILE A 9 -5.32 2.10 -0.75
CA ILE A 9 -5.48 3.51 -1.12
C ILE A 9 -5.88 4.32 0.12
N THR A 10 -5.20 5.45 0.35
CA THR A 10 -5.65 6.46 1.31
C THR A 10 -5.94 7.78 0.62
N ASN A 11 -7.02 8.47 1.02
CA ASN A 11 -7.40 9.76 0.44
C ASN A 11 -8.24 10.61 1.41
N ASN A 12 -8.53 11.87 1.04
CA ASN A 12 -9.36 12.79 1.82
C ASN A 12 -10.72 13.10 1.19
N VAL A 13 -11.02 12.50 0.02
CA VAL A 13 -12.20 12.87 -0.75
C VAL A 13 -13.40 11.99 -0.38
N ARG A 14 -13.22 10.65 -0.45
CA ARG A 14 -14.27 9.66 -0.20
C ARG A 14 -13.71 8.25 -0.04
N PRO A 15 -14.46 7.31 0.55
CA PRO A 15 -14.15 5.89 0.49
C PRO A 15 -14.06 5.40 -0.96
N ILE A 16 -13.14 4.48 -1.24
CA ILE A 16 -13.01 3.80 -2.54
C ILE A 16 -13.47 2.36 -2.39
N VAL A 17 -14.56 2.04 -3.01
CA VAL A 17 -15.20 0.72 -2.96
C VAL A 17 -15.17 0.04 -4.33
N LYS A 18 -15.23 0.83 -5.38
CA LYS A 18 -15.20 0.40 -6.78
C LYS A 18 -14.30 1.34 -7.60
N PRO A 19 -13.83 0.92 -8.78
CA PRO A 19 -12.97 1.74 -9.63
C PRO A 19 -13.52 3.14 -9.92
N ASP A 20 -14.83 3.26 -10.13
CA ASP A 20 -15.47 4.55 -10.43
C ASP A 20 -15.32 5.59 -9.31
N ASP A 21 -15.13 5.14 -8.07
CA ASP A 21 -14.93 6.04 -6.92
C ASP A 21 -13.58 6.77 -6.98
N LEU A 22 -12.67 6.32 -7.85
CA LEU A 22 -11.39 6.98 -8.11
C LEU A 22 -11.53 8.19 -9.05
N LYS A 23 -12.68 8.38 -9.69
CA LYS A 23 -12.88 9.41 -10.68
C LYS A 23 -12.58 10.80 -10.14
N GLY A 24 -11.64 11.49 -10.80
CA GLY A 24 -11.23 12.85 -10.47
C GLY A 24 -10.24 12.97 -9.29
N ILE A 25 -9.95 11.89 -8.57
CA ILE A 25 -8.99 11.92 -7.44
C ILE A 25 -7.56 12.12 -7.97
N LYS A 26 -6.89 13.14 -7.44
CA LYS A 26 -5.45 13.38 -7.66
C LYS A 26 -4.67 12.38 -6.82
N LEU A 27 -4.32 11.26 -7.43
CA LEU A 27 -3.71 10.11 -6.75
C LEU A 27 -2.20 10.09 -6.99
N GLN A 28 -1.42 10.19 -5.91
CA GLN A 28 0.00 9.93 -6.02
C GLN A 28 0.24 8.44 -6.30
N THR A 29 1.13 8.17 -7.22
CA THR A 29 1.59 6.82 -7.56
C THR A 29 3.11 6.77 -7.63
N PRO A 30 3.74 5.60 -7.41
CA PRO A 30 5.12 5.40 -7.80
C PRO A 30 5.31 5.57 -9.31
N SER A 31 6.53 5.84 -9.72
CA SER A 31 6.88 5.86 -11.14
C SER A 31 6.63 4.51 -11.79
N GLY A 32 5.87 4.47 -12.87
CA GLY A 32 5.57 3.25 -13.59
C GLY A 32 4.42 3.45 -14.59
N VAL A 33 4.72 3.25 -15.87
CA VAL A 33 3.77 3.51 -16.97
C VAL A 33 2.46 2.72 -16.79
N TRP A 34 2.55 1.46 -16.42
CA TRP A 34 1.38 0.58 -16.30
C TRP A 34 0.50 0.96 -15.11
N ARG A 35 1.09 1.38 -14.00
CA ARG A 35 0.35 1.83 -12.82
C ARG A 35 -0.40 3.12 -13.09
N VAL A 36 0.25 4.08 -13.72
CA VAL A 36 -0.39 5.34 -14.16
C VAL A 36 -1.55 5.04 -15.12
N LYS A 37 -1.35 4.13 -16.10
CA LYS A 37 -2.41 3.73 -17.03
C LYS A 37 -3.59 3.07 -16.31
N MET A 38 -3.33 2.18 -15.37
CA MET A 38 -4.35 1.49 -14.59
C MET A 38 -5.24 2.49 -13.83
N PHE A 39 -4.65 3.38 -13.05
CA PHE A 39 -5.44 4.36 -12.30
C PHE A 39 -6.14 5.38 -13.20
N ARG A 40 -5.53 5.75 -14.32
CA ARG A 40 -6.17 6.60 -15.32
C ARG A 40 -7.39 5.92 -15.95
N ALA A 41 -7.32 4.62 -16.21
CA ALA A 41 -8.45 3.83 -16.70
C ALA A 41 -9.61 3.77 -15.68
N CYS A 42 -9.29 3.85 -14.37
CA CYS A 42 -10.28 3.99 -13.29
C CYS A 42 -10.79 5.43 -13.10
N GLY A 43 -10.37 6.37 -13.95
CA GLY A 43 -10.81 7.76 -13.91
C GLY A 43 -10.07 8.66 -12.91
N ALA A 44 -9.04 8.17 -12.23
CA ALA A 44 -8.18 9.00 -11.39
C ALA A 44 -7.26 9.91 -12.21
N ASN A 45 -6.71 10.91 -11.53
CA ASN A 45 -5.63 11.76 -12.03
C ASN A 45 -4.29 11.33 -11.37
N PRO A 46 -3.66 10.23 -11.84
CA PRO A 46 -2.45 9.72 -11.22
C PRO A 46 -1.24 10.61 -11.55
N THR A 47 -0.47 10.95 -10.52
CA THR A 47 0.76 11.74 -10.63
C THR A 47 1.91 10.99 -9.94
N PRO A 48 2.96 10.60 -10.69
CA PRO A 48 4.15 10.03 -10.10
C PRO A 48 4.89 11.03 -9.22
N LEU A 49 5.16 10.65 -7.96
CA LEU A 49 6.02 11.39 -7.04
C LEU A 49 6.95 10.42 -6.31
N ALA A 50 8.15 10.88 -5.99
CA ALA A 50 9.06 10.12 -5.14
C ALA A 50 8.48 9.98 -3.72
N TYR A 51 8.75 8.86 -3.07
CA TYR A 51 8.18 8.53 -1.75
C TYR A 51 8.41 9.63 -0.70
N GLY A 52 9.61 10.24 -0.67
CA GLY A 52 9.94 11.30 0.27
C GLY A 52 9.15 12.61 0.08
N GLU A 53 8.51 12.81 -1.07
CA GLU A 53 7.72 14.01 -1.39
C GLU A 53 6.23 13.81 -1.06
N VAL A 54 5.81 12.58 -0.82
CA VAL A 54 4.38 12.22 -0.71
C VAL A 54 3.73 12.89 0.48
N PHE A 55 4.35 12.86 1.68
CA PHE A 55 3.75 13.44 2.87
C PHE A 55 3.47 14.93 2.69
N ALA A 56 4.44 15.69 2.21
CA ALA A 56 4.28 17.13 1.97
C ALA A 56 3.20 17.43 0.92
N ALA A 57 3.16 16.67 -0.17
CA ALA A 57 2.14 16.82 -1.22
C ALA A 57 0.72 16.51 -0.70
N LEU A 58 0.61 15.49 0.16
CA LEU A 58 -0.65 15.14 0.82
C LEU A 58 -1.07 16.23 1.82
N GLN A 59 -0.16 16.66 2.68
CA GLN A 59 -0.43 17.69 3.70
C GLN A 59 -0.85 19.02 3.08
N ALA A 60 -0.19 19.43 2.01
CA ALA A 60 -0.51 20.67 1.28
C ALA A 60 -1.77 20.56 0.39
N GLY A 61 -2.40 19.37 0.28
CA GLY A 61 -3.57 19.16 -0.57
C GLY A 61 -3.27 19.19 -2.07
N VAL A 62 -2.00 19.14 -2.47
CA VAL A 62 -1.61 19.00 -3.88
C VAL A 62 -2.07 17.67 -4.42
N MET A 63 -1.99 16.60 -3.60
CA MET A 63 -2.56 15.28 -3.86
C MET A 63 -3.72 15.00 -2.90
N ASP A 64 -4.78 14.43 -3.43
CA ASP A 64 -5.94 14.01 -2.64
C ASP A 64 -5.68 12.71 -1.90
N GLY A 65 -4.86 11.83 -2.50
CA GLY A 65 -4.57 10.50 -1.98
C GLY A 65 -3.27 9.90 -2.50
N GLN A 66 -2.96 8.72 -1.99
CA GLN A 66 -1.82 7.91 -2.38
C GLN A 66 -2.16 6.42 -2.31
N GLU A 67 -1.32 5.57 -2.88
CA GLU A 67 -1.43 4.12 -2.81
C GLU A 67 -0.08 3.52 -2.39
N ASN A 68 -0.08 2.78 -1.29
CA ASN A 68 1.09 2.09 -0.75
C ASN A 68 0.66 0.90 0.12
N PRO A 69 1.56 -0.04 0.40
CA PRO A 69 1.36 -1.02 1.46
C PRO A 69 1.38 -0.36 2.85
N PHE A 70 0.77 -1.03 3.83
CA PHE A 70 0.68 -0.53 5.20
C PHE A 70 2.01 -0.07 5.82
N PRO A 71 3.13 -0.82 5.71
CA PRO A 71 4.39 -0.38 6.29
C PRO A 71 4.85 0.98 5.76
N GLN A 72 4.62 1.26 4.48
CA GLN A 72 4.97 2.54 3.88
C GLN A 72 4.01 3.65 4.30
N ILE A 73 2.72 3.37 4.45
CA ILE A 73 1.75 4.34 4.94
C ILE A 73 2.09 4.74 6.37
N TRP A 74 2.42 3.75 7.21
CA TRP A 74 2.82 3.99 8.59
C TRP A 74 4.16 4.71 8.70
N GLY A 75 5.20 4.20 8.05
CA GLY A 75 6.55 4.79 8.07
C GLY A 75 6.60 6.20 7.50
N GLY A 76 5.78 6.49 6.47
CA GLY A 76 5.64 7.82 5.88
C GLY A 76 4.63 8.72 6.60
N LYS A 77 3.98 8.22 7.66
CA LYS A 77 2.96 8.94 8.44
C LYS A 77 1.76 9.45 7.62
N PHE A 78 1.48 8.80 6.47
CA PHE A 78 0.42 9.25 5.57
C PHE A 78 -0.97 9.17 6.22
N HIS A 79 -1.16 8.29 7.21
CA HIS A 79 -2.38 8.16 7.98
C HIS A 79 -2.71 9.40 8.83
N GLU A 80 -1.70 10.20 9.22
CA GLU A 80 -1.91 11.43 9.98
C GLU A 80 -2.60 12.54 9.16
N VAL A 81 -2.50 12.44 7.83
CA VAL A 81 -2.97 13.47 6.89
C VAL A 81 -4.05 12.96 5.92
N ARG A 82 -4.60 11.76 6.14
CA ARG A 82 -5.67 11.15 5.32
C ARG A 82 -6.85 10.71 6.19
N LYS A 83 -8.06 10.87 5.64
CA LYS A 83 -9.32 10.53 6.33
C LYS A 83 -9.80 9.12 6.03
N TYR A 84 -9.59 8.64 4.81
CA TYR A 84 -10.12 7.37 4.33
C TYR A 84 -8.98 6.43 3.97
N LEU A 85 -9.12 5.19 4.43
CA LEU A 85 -8.30 4.05 4.03
C LEU A 85 -9.22 3.04 3.34
N SER A 86 -8.86 2.65 2.13
CA SER A 86 -9.62 1.66 1.35
C SER A 86 -8.75 0.44 1.08
N LEU A 87 -9.19 -0.71 1.56
CA LEU A 87 -8.53 -2.01 1.40
C LEU A 87 -8.76 -2.53 -0.03
N SER A 88 -8.09 -1.91 -0.98
CA SER A 88 -8.27 -2.22 -2.40
C SER A 88 -7.45 -3.42 -2.85
N ASP A 89 -6.38 -3.76 -2.15
CA ASP A 89 -5.44 -4.88 -2.41
C ASP A 89 -5.12 -5.07 -3.91
N HIS A 90 -5.09 -3.96 -4.64
CA HIS A 90 -5.05 -3.89 -6.10
C HIS A 90 -3.70 -4.30 -6.71
N VAL A 91 -2.63 -4.30 -5.93
CA VAL A 91 -1.28 -4.72 -6.34
C VAL A 91 -0.53 -5.32 -5.15
N CYS A 92 0.04 -6.50 -5.37
CA CYS A 92 1.06 -7.06 -4.47
C CYS A 92 2.44 -6.66 -5.00
N THR A 93 3.31 -6.17 -4.12
CA THR A 93 4.66 -5.75 -4.49
C THR A 93 5.69 -6.62 -3.77
N PRO A 94 6.18 -7.68 -4.40
CA PRO A 94 7.32 -8.43 -3.88
C PRO A 94 8.58 -7.56 -3.93
N SER A 95 9.49 -7.76 -2.99
CA SER A 95 10.81 -7.14 -2.99
C SER A 95 11.88 -8.22 -3.04
N ASP A 96 12.76 -8.12 -4.02
CA ASP A 96 13.87 -9.03 -4.19
C ASP A 96 15.20 -8.32 -3.98
N SER A 97 16.14 -8.99 -3.30
CA SER A 97 17.54 -8.55 -3.25
C SER A 97 18.25 -9.08 -4.48
N ILE A 98 18.78 -8.18 -5.29
CA ILE A 98 19.46 -8.53 -6.54
C ILE A 98 20.93 -8.15 -6.44
N VAL A 99 21.78 -9.03 -6.96
CA VAL A 99 23.20 -8.80 -7.07
C VAL A 99 23.66 -9.16 -8.49
N SER A 100 24.60 -8.41 -9.07
CA SER A 100 25.10 -8.75 -10.40
C SER A 100 25.90 -10.06 -10.36
N GLU A 101 25.77 -10.87 -11.40
CA GLU A 101 26.48 -12.14 -11.51
C GLU A 101 28.00 -11.97 -11.43
N LYS A 102 28.53 -10.89 -12.04
CA LYS A 102 29.96 -10.55 -11.98
C LYS A 102 30.42 -10.31 -10.54
N PHE A 103 29.65 -9.54 -9.76
CA PHE A 103 29.97 -9.29 -8.36
C PHE A 103 29.85 -10.57 -7.54
N TRP A 104 28.77 -11.35 -7.73
CA TRP A 104 28.57 -12.62 -7.04
C TRP A 104 29.74 -13.58 -7.24
N LYS A 105 30.18 -13.76 -8.48
CA LYS A 105 31.32 -14.62 -8.82
C LYS A 105 32.68 -14.10 -8.32
N SER A 106 32.79 -12.82 -8.01
CA SER A 106 34.02 -12.26 -7.43
C SER A 106 34.16 -12.48 -5.92
N LEU A 107 33.07 -12.89 -5.25
CA LEU A 107 33.07 -13.14 -3.82
C LEU A 107 33.66 -14.52 -3.48
N PRO A 108 34.42 -14.66 -2.37
CA PRO A 108 34.82 -15.96 -1.82
C PRO A 108 33.60 -16.85 -1.53
N PRO A 109 33.71 -18.19 -1.66
CA PRO A 109 32.57 -19.10 -1.48
C PRO A 109 31.92 -19.03 -0.10
N ASP A 110 32.66 -18.79 0.95
CA ASP A 110 32.16 -18.61 2.31
C ASP A 110 31.33 -17.35 2.44
N VAL A 111 31.75 -16.26 1.81
CA VAL A 111 30.96 -14.99 1.76
C VAL A 111 29.68 -15.18 0.98
N GLN A 112 29.70 -15.90 -0.15
CA GLN A 112 28.51 -16.24 -0.91
C GLN A 112 27.49 -17.01 -0.06
N GLN A 113 27.96 -18.02 0.69
CA GLN A 113 27.11 -18.81 1.59
C GLN A 113 26.48 -17.95 2.69
N VAL A 114 27.26 -17.09 3.33
CA VAL A 114 26.78 -16.19 4.38
C VAL A 114 25.73 -15.23 3.83
N LEU A 115 25.96 -14.61 2.67
CA LEU A 115 25.02 -13.69 2.04
C LEU A 115 23.71 -14.38 1.64
N ALA A 116 23.79 -15.59 1.08
CA ALA A 116 22.62 -16.39 0.74
C ALA A 116 21.78 -16.74 1.99
N LYS A 117 22.43 -17.18 3.05
CA LYS A 117 21.80 -17.51 4.33
C LYS A 117 21.11 -16.28 4.94
N ILE A 118 21.83 -15.18 5.09
CA ILE A 118 21.31 -13.94 5.67
C ILE A 118 20.15 -13.39 4.82
N SER A 119 20.23 -13.46 3.50
CA SER A 119 19.14 -13.04 2.62
C SER A 119 17.86 -13.84 2.88
N GLY A 120 17.96 -15.14 3.16
CA GLY A 120 16.83 -15.98 3.57
C GLY A 120 16.27 -15.54 4.92
N GLU A 121 17.11 -15.46 5.94
CA GLU A 121 16.73 -15.09 7.31
C GLU A 121 16.07 -13.69 7.37
N VAL A 122 16.64 -12.72 6.67
CA VAL A 122 16.05 -11.36 6.57
C VAL A 122 14.70 -11.40 5.84
N GLY A 123 14.54 -12.28 4.85
CA GLY A 123 13.26 -12.50 4.17
C GLY A 123 12.20 -13.05 5.12
N ASP A 124 12.56 -14.04 5.94
CA ASP A 124 11.67 -14.64 6.94
C ASP A 124 11.32 -13.63 8.04
N PHE A 125 12.30 -12.92 8.56
CA PHE A 125 12.10 -11.84 9.52
C PHE A 125 11.13 -10.78 8.99
N ALA A 126 11.31 -10.31 7.75
CA ALA A 126 10.43 -9.29 7.16
C ALA A 126 9.00 -9.79 6.98
N ARG A 127 8.79 -11.08 6.65
CA ARG A 127 7.45 -11.69 6.60
C ARG A 127 6.81 -11.77 7.99
N GLN A 128 7.56 -12.18 8.99
CA GLN A 128 7.09 -12.26 10.37
C GLN A 128 6.71 -10.88 10.92
N GLU A 129 7.54 -9.87 10.71
CA GLU A 129 7.25 -8.50 11.14
C GLU A 129 6.06 -7.89 10.37
N GLY A 130 5.93 -8.16 9.07
CA GLY A 130 4.76 -7.77 8.27
C GLY A 130 3.47 -8.46 8.74
N ALA A 131 3.56 -9.73 9.18
CA ALA A 131 2.43 -10.45 9.75
C ALA A 131 2.06 -9.99 11.17
N ARG A 132 3.03 -9.42 11.91
CA ARG A 132 2.80 -8.81 13.24
C ARG A 132 2.12 -7.45 13.17
N MET A 133 2.06 -6.82 11.99
CA MET A 133 1.20 -5.66 11.84
C MET A 133 -0.23 -6.09 12.12
N ASP A 134 -0.75 -5.59 13.22
CA ASP A 134 -2.07 -5.94 13.72
C ASP A 134 -3.14 -5.40 12.77
N LYS A 135 -3.45 -6.22 11.76
CA LYS A 135 -4.54 -5.93 10.81
C LYS A 135 -5.86 -5.69 11.56
N ASP A 136 -6.04 -6.37 12.67
CA ASP A 136 -7.25 -6.27 13.48
C ASP A 136 -7.30 -4.94 14.23
N ALA A 137 -6.16 -4.39 14.69
CA ALA A 137 -6.08 -3.05 15.24
C ALA A 137 -6.40 -1.99 14.17
N PHE A 138 -5.92 -2.14 12.93
CA PHE A 138 -6.29 -1.25 11.82
C PHE A 138 -7.77 -1.34 11.49
N VAL A 139 -8.35 -2.54 11.47
CA VAL A 139 -9.79 -2.73 11.28
C VAL A 139 -10.58 -2.13 12.42
N ALA A 140 -10.14 -2.35 13.66
CA ALA A 140 -10.77 -1.77 14.84
C ALA A 140 -10.74 -0.24 14.82
N ALA A 141 -9.59 0.36 14.46
CA ALA A 141 -9.44 1.81 14.29
C ALA A 141 -10.31 2.36 13.13
N SER A 142 -10.60 1.54 12.13
CA SER A 142 -11.46 1.90 10.99
C SER A 142 -12.95 1.68 11.24
N LYS A 143 -13.35 1.00 12.34
CA LYS A 143 -14.76 0.73 12.66
C LYS A 143 -15.65 1.99 12.65
N PRO A 144 -15.27 3.13 13.25
CA PRO A 144 -16.09 4.33 13.19
C PRO A 144 -16.35 4.80 11.75
N VAL A 145 -15.35 4.66 10.87
CA VAL A 145 -15.47 5.02 9.45
C VAL A 145 -16.39 4.03 8.73
N TYR A 146 -16.31 2.74 9.05
CA TYR A 146 -17.21 1.72 8.49
C TYR A 146 -18.66 1.93 8.94
N GLU A 147 -18.87 2.34 10.20
CA GLU A 147 -20.20 2.65 10.74
C GLU A 147 -20.78 3.90 10.10
N GLU A 148 -19.99 4.94 9.89
CA GLU A 148 -20.40 6.14 9.18
C GLU A 148 -20.75 5.83 7.71
N PHE A 149 -19.89 5.07 7.03
CA PHE A 149 -20.12 4.59 5.67
C PHE A 149 -21.40 3.74 5.56
N ALA A 150 -21.63 2.84 6.51
CA ALA A 150 -22.82 1.99 6.54
C ALA A 150 -24.11 2.80 6.72
N LYS A 151 -24.05 3.96 7.37
CA LYS A 151 -25.20 4.89 7.55
C LYS A 151 -25.43 5.79 6.34
N GLU A 152 -24.35 6.28 5.73
CA GLU A 152 -24.46 7.28 4.66
C GLU A 152 -24.62 6.69 3.26
N VAL A 153 -24.16 5.46 3.04
CA VAL A 153 -24.19 4.83 1.72
C VAL A 153 -25.26 3.75 1.67
N LYS A 154 -26.20 3.88 0.72
CA LYS A 154 -27.22 2.87 0.47
C LYS A 154 -26.54 1.52 0.10
N GLY A 155 -26.77 0.49 0.91
CA GLY A 155 -26.08 -0.82 0.78
C GLY A 155 -24.69 -0.86 1.41
N GLY A 156 -24.25 0.20 2.07
CA GLY A 156 -22.92 0.29 2.70
C GLY A 156 -22.70 -0.74 3.79
N LYS A 157 -23.75 -1.08 4.56
CA LYS A 157 -23.67 -2.12 5.60
C LYS A 157 -23.39 -3.50 5.01
N GLU A 158 -24.15 -3.91 3.99
CA GLU A 158 -23.95 -5.21 3.32
C GLU A 158 -22.56 -5.34 2.71
N LEU A 159 -22.04 -4.22 2.19
CA LEU A 159 -20.71 -4.17 1.61
C LEU A 159 -19.61 -4.30 2.66
N VAL A 160 -19.72 -3.60 3.79
CA VAL A 160 -18.79 -3.73 4.92
C VAL A 160 -18.83 -5.15 5.48
N ASP A 161 -20.01 -5.71 5.72
CA ASP A 161 -20.18 -7.07 6.24
C ASP A 161 -19.58 -8.10 5.28
N ARG A 162 -19.75 -7.93 3.97
CA ARG A 162 -19.14 -8.79 2.95
C ARG A 162 -17.62 -8.67 2.91
N ILE A 163 -17.05 -7.47 3.00
CA ILE A 163 -15.59 -7.27 3.05
C ILE A 163 -15.01 -7.93 4.31
N LEU A 164 -15.66 -7.77 5.45
CA LEU A 164 -15.20 -8.38 6.70
C LEU A 164 -15.36 -9.90 6.75
N SER A 165 -16.29 -10.48 5.95
CA SER A 165 -16.49 -11.93 5.86
C SER A 165 -15.52 -12.64 4.90
N LEU A 166 -14.76 -11.91 4.09
CA LEU A 166 -13.76 -12.46 3.15
C LEU A 166 -12.37 -12.69 3.80
N ARG A 167 -12.27 -12.63 5.12
CA ARG A 167 -11.04 -12.81 5.90
C ARG A 167 -10.90 -14.20 6.45
#